data_ed2dd43c2f0c0d97108f4b5fc1670ff8
#
_entry.id   ed2dd43c2f0c0d97108f4b5fc1670ff8
#
_cell.length_a   1.000
_cell.length_b   1.000
_cell.length_c   1.000
_cell.angle_alpha   90.00
_cell.angle_beta   90.00
_cell.angle_gamma   90.00
#
_symmetry.space_group_name_H-M   'P 1'
#
loop_
_entity.id
_entity.type
_entity.pdbx_description
1 polymer ?
#
loop_
_entity_poly.entity_id
_entity_poly.type
_entity_poly.pdbx_seq_one_letter_code
_entity_poly.pdbx_strand_id
1 'polypeptide(L)'
;MRTISRWELIKMISEKVDHECPQWVIYYVVQAMGKCMEEIIRDGNKLVIKDTFSLKPVYKKERKISNFGNPIVIPGHYVPQFKVYHRLKDACAEYEESLKSDTED
;
A
#
# COMPACT_ATOMS: atom_id res chain seq x y z
N MET A 1 11.30 -4.68 12.95
CA MET A 1 10.03 -4.22 12.30
C MET A 1 8.88 -5.11 12.74
N ARG A 2 7.80 -4.51 13.19
CA ARG A 2 6.61 -5.26 13.63
C ARG A 2 5.56 -5.22 12.51
N THR A 3 4.92 -6.35 12.25
CA THR A 3 3.82 -6.44 11.29
C THR A 3 2.51 -6.06 11.97
N ILE A 4 1.82 -5.08 11.42
CA ILE A 4 0.49 -4.70 11.91
C ILE A 4 -0.54 -5.58 11.21
N SER A 5 -1.26 -6.38 11.99
CA SER A 5 -2.30 -7.27 11.46
C SER A 5 -3.57 -6.47 11.12
N ARG A 6 -4.47 -7.13 10.38
CA ARG A 6 -5.78 -6.54 10.09
C ARG A 6 -6.53 -6.17 11.37
N TRP A 7 -6.48 -7.01 12.39
CA TRP A 7 -7.16 -6.76 13.65
C TRP A 7 -6.59 -5.56 14.39
N GLU A 8 -5.27 -5.40 14.37
CA GLU A 8 -4.62 -4.23 14.97
C GLU A 8 -4.98 -2.96 14.21
N LEU A 9 -5.05 -3.04 12.87
CA LEU A 9 -5.46 -1.90 12.04
C LEU A 9 -6.90 -1.49 12.39
N ILE A 10 -7.80 -2.45 12.55
CA ILE A 10 -9.20 -2.17 12.92
C ILE A 10 -9.28 -1.43 14.26
N LYS A 11 -8.48 -1.85 15.24
CA LYS A 11 -8.40 -1.16 16.53
C LYS A 11 -7.91 0.27 16.38
N MET A 12 -6.88 0.48 15.56
CA MET A 12 -6.35 1.82 15.29
C MET A 12 -7.41 2.71 14.65
N ILE A 13 -8.15 2.19 13.68
CA ILE A 13 -9.22 2.93 13.01
C ILE A 13 -10.32 3.28 14.03
N SER A 14 -10.70 2.33 14.87
CA SER A 14 -11.71 2.55 15.91
C SER A 14 -11.33 3.72 16.81
N GLU A 15 -10.07 3.81 17.20
CA GLU A 15 -9.56 4.92 18.01
C GLU A 15 -9.61 6.25 17.25
N LYS A 16 -9.28 6.24 15.96
CA LYS A 16 -9.28 7.46 15.13
C LYS A 16 -10.68 8.03 14.89
N VAL A 17 -11.71 7.18 14.93
CA VAL A 17 -13.11 7.63 14.81
C VAL A 17 -13.77 7.76 16.18
N ASP A 18 -12.96 7.85 17.24
CA ASP A 18 -13.42 8.07 18.63
C ASP A 18 -14.44 7.02 19.09
N HIS A 19 -14.28 5.78 18.63
CA HIS A 19 -15.15 4.63 18.95
C HIS A 19 -16.61 4.81 18.55
N GLU A 20 -16.91 5.77 17.65
CA GLU A 20 -18.27 6.00 17.15
C GLU A 20 -18.74 4.89 16.21
N CYS A 21 -17.79 4.15 15.62
CA CYS A 21 -18.09 3.05 14.71
C CYS A 21 -17.72 1.72 15.36
N PRO A 22 -18.65 0.76 15.48
CA PRO A 22 -18.31 -0.54 16.05
C PRO A 22 -17.22 -1.26 15.26
N GLN A 23 -16.36 -2.01 15.96
CA GLN A 23 -15.25 -2.72 15.31
C GLN A 23 -15.71 -3.72 14.24
N TRP A 24 -16.87 -4.36 14.41
CA TRP A 24 -17.37 -5.30 13.43
C TRP A 24 -17.75 -4.61 12.12
N VAL A 25 -18.21 -3.35 12.18
CA VAL A 25 -18.49 -2.55 10.98
C VAL A 25 -17.17 -2.21 10.27
N ILE A 26 -16.18 -1.77 11.04
CA ILE A 26 -14.85 -1.44 10.50
C ILE A 26 -14.22 -2.66 9.82
N TYR A 27 -14.38 -3.84 10.41
CA TYR A 27 -13.91 -5.09 9.82
C TYR A 27 -14.47 -5.29 8.41
N TYR A 28 -15.78 -5.15 8.25
CA TYR A 28 -16.42 -5.31 6.94
C TYR A 28 -16.00 -4.22 5.95
N VAL A 29 -15.81 -2.99 6.43
CA VAL A 29 -15.36 -1.88 5.59
C VAL A 29 -13.94 -2.13 5.07
N VAL A 30 -13.03 -2.54 5.93
CA VAL A 30 -11.64 -2.84 5.54
C VAL A 30 -11.61 -4.00 4.53
N GLN A 31 -12.41 -5.03 4.76
CA GLN A 31 -12.51 -6.17 3.84
C GLN A 31 -13.07 -5.75 2.48
N ALA A 32 -14.12 -4.94 2.50
CA ALA A 32 -14.75 -4.42 1.28
C ALA A 32 -13.79 -3.52 0.49
N MET A 33 -12.94 -2.75 1.19
CA MET A 33 -11.95 -1.90 0.55
C MET A 33 -11.01 -2.69 -0.36
N GLY A 34 -10.54 -3.86 0.11
CA GLY A 34 -9.69 -4.71 -0.71
C GLY A 34 -10.40 -5.18 -1.98
N LYS A 35 -11.66 -5.56 -1.87
CA LYS A 35 -12.46 -5.97 -3.02
C LYS A 35 -12.69 -4.82 -4.00
N CYS A 36 -12.93 -3.62 -3.50
CA CYS A 36 -13.09 -2.43 -4.33
C CYS A 36 -11.80 -2.11 -5.10
N MET A 37 -10.65 -2.21 -4.43
CA MET A 37 -9.35 -1.98 -5.08
C MET A 37 -9.11 -2.98 -6.20
N GLU A 38 -9.44 -4.25 -5.97
CA GLU A 38 -9.34 -5.29 -6.99
C GLU A 38 -10.21 -4.96 -8.21
N GLU A 39 -11.44 -4.54 -7.98
CA GLU A 39 -12.39 -4.19 -9.03
C GLU A 39 -11.92 -2.97 -9.83
N ILE A 40 -11.42 -1.93 -9.15
CA ILE A 40 -10.89 -0.73 -9.79
C ILE A 40 -9.74 -1.08 -10.74
N ILE A 41 -8.82 -1.92 -10.29
CA ILE A 41 -7.68 -2.36 -11.11
C ILE A 41 -8.15 -3.22 -12.28
N ARG A 42 -9.08 -4.14 -12.02
CA ARG A 42 -9.62 -5.02 -13.08
C ARG A 42 -10.26 -4.20 -14.20
N ASP A 43 -10.91 -3.11 -13.87
CA ASP A 43 -11.57 -2.22 -14.85
C ASP A 43 -10.61 -1.22 -15.49
N GLY A 44 -9.32 -1.26 -15.15
CA GLY A 44 -8.31 -0.37 -15.72
C GLY A 44 -8.38 1.05 -15.17
N ASN A 45 -8.97 1.24 -14.02
CA ASN A 45 -9.16 2.55 -13.41
C ASN A 45 -8.09 2.88 -12.38
N LYS A 46 -8.05 4.13 -11.97
CA LYS A 46 -7.11 4.65 -10.98
C LYS A 46 -7.86 5.04 -9.72
N LEU A 47 -7.35 4.60 -8.57
CA LEU A 47 -7.87 5.01 -7.26
C LEU A 47 -6.94 6.08 -6.69
N VAL A 48 -7.51 7.15 -6.16
CA VAL A 48 -6.75 8.18 -5.44
C VAL A 48 -7.35 8.36 -4.06
N ILE A 49 -6.53 8.15 -3.03
CA ILE A 49 -6.88 8.50 -1.65
C ILE A 49 -6.13 9.78 -1.32
N LYS A 50 -6.86 10.85 -1.14
CA LYS A 50 -6.31 12.19 -0.95
C LYS A 50 -5.17 12.21 0.07
N ASP A 51 -4.05 12.83 -0.32
CA ASP A 51 -2.86 13.03 0.52
C ASP A 51 -2.17 11.73 0.99
N THR A 52 -2.68 10.57 0.64
CA THR A 52 -2.19 9.29 1.13
C THR A 52 -1.49 8.49 0.03
N PHE A 53 -2.24 7.98 -0.94
CA PHE A 53 -1.66 7.23 -2.05
C PHE A 53 -2.59 7.20 -3.26
N SER A 54 -2.03 6.77 -4.39
CA SER A 54 -2.82 6.38 -5.55
C SER A 54 -2.42 4.98 -5.99
N LEU A 55 -3.34 4.31 -6.68
CA LEU A 55 -3.17 2.95 -7.17
C LEU A 55 -3.69 2.88 -8.59
N LYS A 56 -2.87 2.39 -9.54
CA LYS A 56 -3.27 2.25 -10.94
C LYS A 56 -2.58 1.06 -11.59
N PRO A 57 -3.18 0.48 -12.64
CA PRO A 57 -2.47 -0.52 -13.43
C PRO A 57 -1.44 0.17 -14.34
N VAL A 58 -0.24 -0.38 -14.40
CA VAL A 58 0.86 0.15 -15.21
C VAL A 58 1.41 -0.98 -16.08
N TYR A 59 1.59 -0.69 -17.35
CA TYR A 59 2.16 -1.66 -18.30
C TYR A 59 3.67 -1.74 -18.11
N LYS A 60 4.18 -2.95 -17.93
CA LYS A 60 5.61 -3.23 -17.91
C LYS A 60 5.99 -3.88 -19.22
N LYS A 61 6.98 -3.30 -19.89
CA LYS A 61 7.46 -3.80 -21.18
C LYS A 61 8.05 -5.20 -21.05
N GLU A 62 8.01 -5.95 -22.13
CA GLU A 62 8.75 -7.17 -22.29
C GLU A 62 10.23 -6.93 -21.98
N ARG A 63 10.84 -7.83 -21.25
CA ARG A 63 12.27 -7.77 -20.98
C ARG A 63 12.90 -9.14 -21.08
N LYS A 64 14.18 -9.14 -21.48
CA LYS A 64 14.95 -10.34 -21.61
C LYS A 64 15.95 -10.41 -20.46
N ILE A 65 15.92 -11.53 -19.76
CA ILE A 65 16.88 -11.79 -18.67
C ILE A 65 17.75 -12.94 -19.11
N SER A 66 19.09 -12.77 -18.99
CA SER A 66 20.02 -13.84 -19.22
C SER A 66 20.28 -14.56 -17.90
N ASN A 67 19.89 -15.84 -17.83
CA ASN A 67 20.09 -16.65 -16.65
C ASN A 67 20.92 -17.88 -17.05
N PHE A 68 22.15 -17.98 -16.54
CA PHE A 68 23.10 -19.08 -16.83
C PHE A 68 23.29 -19.34 -18.34
N GLY A 69 23.33 -18.26 -19.13
CA GLY A 69 23.51 -18.38 -20.58
C GLY A 69 22.27 -18.67 -21.38
N ASN A 70 21.13 -18.88 -20.71
CA ASN A 70 19.83 -19.10 -21.37
C ASN A 70 18.99 -17.82 -21.26
N PRO A 71 18.62 -17.20 -22.41
CA PRO A 71 17.76 -16.03 -22.36
C PRO A 71 16.34 -16.42 -21.97
N ILE A 72 15.81 -15.74 -20.94
CA ILE A 72 14.41 -15.87 -20.54
C ILE A 72 13.70 -14.59 -20.95
N VAL A 73 12.60 -14.74 -21.68
CA VAL A 73 11.76 -13.60 -22.09
C VAL A 73 10.60 -13.48 -21.12
N ILE A 74 10.51 -12.33 -20.45
CA ILE A 74 9.35 -12.00 -19.63
C ILE A 74 8.43 -11.15 -20.48
N PRO A 75 7.22 -11.66 -20.84
CA PRO A 75 6.31 -10.90 -21.70
C PRO A 75 5.82 -9.63 -21.04
N GLY A 76 5.42 -8.66 -21.83
CA GLY A 76 4.80 -7.45 -21.32
C GLY A 76 3.51 -7.76 -20.59
N HIS A 77 3.27 -7.07 -19.49
CA HIS A 77 2.08 -7.30 -18.66
C HIS A 77 1.77 -6.08 -17.82
N TYR A 78 0.55 -6.02 -17.28
CA TYR A 78 0.15 -4.95 -16.38
C TYR A 78 0.38 -5.37 -14.92
N VAL A 79 0.85 -4.42 -14.12
CA VAL A 79 1.05 -4.61 -12.68
C VAL A 79 0.40 -3.47 -11.92
N PRO A 80 -0.10 -3.72 -10.70
CA PRO A 80 -0.60 -2.63 -9.88
C PRO A 80 0.58 -1.81 -9.36
N GLN A 81 0.46 -0.48 -9.44
CA GLN A 81 1.49 0.42 -8.95
C GLN A 81 0.91 1.39 -7.95
N PHE A 82 1.53 1.47 -6.77
CA PHE A 82 1.22 2.47 -5.75
C PHE A 82 2.14 3.66 -5.91
N LYS A 83 1.56 4.85 -5.75
CA LYS A 83 2.32 6.08 -5.62
C LYS A 83 1.95 6.70 -4.28
N VAL A 84 2.94 6.92 -3.41
CA VAL A 84 2.69 7.52 -2.10
C VAL A 84 2.81 9.04 -2.16
N TYR A 85 1.99 9.71 -1.36
CA TYR A 85 1.98 11.17 -1.29
C TYR A 85 2.62 11.64 0.01
N HIS A 86 2.66 12.96 0.21
CA HIS A 86 3.43 13.59 1.28
C HIS A 86 3.13 13.06 2.69
N ARG A 87 1.89 12.71 2.99
CA ARG A 87 1.52 12.22 4.33
C ARG A 87 2.37 11.01 4.76
N LEU A 88 2.54 10.03 3.86
CA LEU A 88 3.32 8.84 4.15
C LEU A 88 4.82 9.11 4.04
N LYS A 89 5.23 9.99 3.13
CA LYS A 89 6.63 10.39 3.02
C LYS A 89 7.09 11.15 4.25
N ASP A 90 6.26 12.05 4.76
CA ASP A 90 6.58 12.81 5.98
C ASP A 90 6.68 11.88 7.19
N ALA A 91 5.80 10.88 7.27
CA ALA A 91 5.88 9.88 8.33
C ALA A 91 7.19 9.08 8.28
N CYS A 92 7.67 8.75 7.08
CA CYS A 92 8.97 8.09 6.91
C CYS A 92 10.12 8.99 7.36
N ALA A 93 10.05 10.28 7.05
CA ALA A 93 11.06 11.24 7.47
C ALA A 93 11.10 11.36 9.00
N GLU A 94 9.95 11.35 9.65
CA GLU A 94 9.86 11.37 11.10
C GLU A 94 10.46 10.11 11.73
N TYR A 95 10.24 8.96 11.10
CA TYR A 95 10.85 7.71 11.56
C TYR A 95 12.37 7.76 11.46
N GLU A 96 12.88 8.27 10.35
CA GLU A 96 14.33 8.43 10.15
C GLU A 96 14.94 9.36 11.20
N GLU A 97 14.28 10.47 11.51
CA GLU A 97 14.70 11.39 12.57
C GLU A 97 14.75 10.69 13.94
N SER A 98 13.75 9.85 14.24
CA SER A 98 13.72 9.13 15.50
C SER A 98 14.90 8.16 15.65
N LEU A 99 15.34 7.55 14.52
CA LEU A 99 16.51 6.66 14.54
C LEU A 99 17.80 7.44 14.80
N LYS A 100 17.92 8.65 14.24
CA LYS A 100 19.09 9.50 14.47
C LYS A 100 19.18 9.95 15.93
N SER A 101 18.05 10.29 16.55
CA SER A 101 18.00 10.67 17.97
C SER A 101 18.47 9.54 18.86
N ASP A 102 18.10 8.28 18.52
CA ASP A 102 18.49 7.11 19.30
C ASP A 102 19.99 6.80 19.16
N THR A 103 20.63 7.23 18.08
CA THR A 103 22.06 6.98 17.85
C THR A 103 22.98 8.08 18.34
N GLU A 104 22.45 9.24 18.68
CA GLU A 104 23.23 10.40 19.16
C GLU A 104 23.50 10.39 20.67
N ASP A 105 23.05 9.41 21.38
CA ASP A 105 23.31 9.28 22.83
C ASP A 105 24.72 8.81 23.15
#